data_11eb882609be6babfffb6cc3a598d1cf
#
_entry.id   11eb882609be6babfffb6cc3a598d1cf
#
_cell.length_a   1.000
_cell.length_b   1.000
_cell.length_c   1.000
_cell.angle_alpha   90.00
_cell.angle_beta   90.00
_cell.angle_gamma   90.00
#
_symmetry.space_group_name_H-M   'P 1'
#
loop_
_entity.id
_entity.type
_entity.pdbx_description
1 polymer ?
#
loop_
_entity_poly.entity_id
_entity_poly.type
_entity_poly.pdbx_seq_one_letter_code
_entity_poly.pdbx_strand_id
1 'polypeptide(L)'
;MGEGAPPAGLQIEDLTVGDGPEATPGTTCTMQYVGHSWSSGTQFDASWDRGQPFTFQLGAGMVIGGWDQGVAGMKVGGRRRLTIPPHLGYGARGAGRDIKGGETLVFVVDLVGVR
;
A
#
# COMPACT_ATOMS: atom_id res chain seq x y z
N MET A 1 -15.86 1.91 -1.06
CA MET A 1 -15.06 1.02 -1.88
C MET A 1 -15.28 -0.45 -1.56
N GLY A 2 -15.30 -0.83 -0.34
CA GLY A 2 -15.62 -2.18 0.05
C GLY A 2 -17.09 -2.33 0.38
N GLU A 3 -17.61 -3.54 0.23
CA GLU A 3 -18.96 -3.88 0.63
C GLU A 3 -18.90 -4.55 2.00
N GLY A 4 -19.84 -4.19 2.86
CA GLY A 4 -19.94 -4.74 4.21
C GLY A 4 -18.83 -4.24 5.12
N ALA A 5 -18.52 -5.03 6.13
CA ALA A 5 -17.48 -4.69 7.10
C ALA A 5 -16.09 -4.87 6.47
N PRO A 6 -15.14 -3.99 6.80
CA PRO A 6 -13.77 -4.17 6.33
C PRO A 6 -13.12 -5.39 6.99
N PRO A 7 -12.10 -5.98 6.35
CA PRO A 7 -11.41 -7.12 6.94
C PRO A 7 -10.66 -6.73 8.21
N ALA A 8 -10.56 -7.67 9.15
CA ALA A 8 -9.88 -7.45 10.41
C ALA A 8 -8.35 -7.46 10.28
N GLY A 9 -7.82 -8.10 9.26
CA GLY A 9 -6.38 -8.22 9.03
C GLY A 9 -5.98 -7.72 7.65
N LEU A 10 -4.68 -7.64 7.43
CA LEU A 10 -4.12 -7.27 6.14
C LEU A 10 -4.50 -8.31 5.08
N GLN A 11 -5.03 -7.83 3.96
CA GLN A 11 -5.30 -8.69 2.81
C GLN A 11 -4.42 -8.26 1.64
N ILE A 12 -3.84 -9.25 0.99
CA ILE A 12 -2.93 -9.06 -0.14
C ILE A 12 -3.50 -9.84 -1.32
N GLU A 13 -3.69 -9.13 -2.43
CA GLU A 13 -4.18 -9.75 -3.65
C GLU A 13 -3.28 -9.39 -4.81
N ASP A 14 -2.65 -10.38 -5.45
CA ASP A 14 -1.85 -10.14 -6.64
C ASP A 14 -2.77 -9.96 -7.84
N LEU A 15 -2.77 -8.76 -8.42
CA LEU A 15 -3.51 -8.47 -9.65
C LEU A 15 -2.68 -8.85 -10.87
N THR A 16 -1.36 -8.65 -10.76
CA THR A 16 -0.39 -9.08 -11.77
C THR A 16 0.85 -9.53 -11.03
N VAL A 17 1.35 -10.71 -11.36
CA VAL A 17 2.62 -11.19 -10.80
C VAL A 17 3.73 -10.78 -11.76
N GLY A 18 4.69 -10.00 -11.25
CA GLY A 18 5.84 -9.60 -12.04
C GLY A 18 6.83 -10.74 -12.22
N ASP A 19 7.79 -10.52 -13.11
CA ASP A 19 8.85 -11.50 -13.38
C ASP A 19 10.26 -10.96 -13.12
N GLY A 20 10.35 -9.76 -12.58
CA GLY A 20 11.63 -9.15 -12.24
C GLY A 20 12.10 -9.52 -10.83
N PRO A 21 13.11 -8.79 -10.33
CA PRO A 21 13.64 -9.05 -8.97
C PRO A 21 12.59 -8.91 -7.89
N GLU A 22 12.75 -9.70 -6.83
CA GLU A 22 11.80 -9.73 -5.72
C GLU A 22 12.14 -8.68 -4.66
N ALA A 23 11.11 -8.03 -4.13
CA ALA A 23 11.23 -7.11 -3.00
C ALA A 23 11.40 -7.91 -1.72
N THR A 24 12.57 -7.80 -1.10
CA THR A 24 12.89 -8.46 0.17
C THR A 24 13.24 -7.41 1.21
N PRO A 25 13.11 -7.71 2.51
CA PRO A 25 13.49 -6.76 3.55
C PRO A 25 14.92 -6.25 3.36
N GLY A 26 15.09 -4.95 3.49
CA GLY A 26 16.38 -4.27 3.29
C GLY A 26 16.58 -3.73 1.90
N THR A 27 15.78 -4.13 0.92
CA THR A 27 15.90 -3.58 -0.44
C THR A 27 15.22 -2.22 -0.53
N THR A 28 15.68 -1.40 -1.47
CA THR A 28 15.04 -0.13 -1.78
C THR A 28 14.05 -0.35 -2.91
N CYS A 29 12.78 -0.08 -2.61
CA CYS A 29 11.67 -0.31 -3.54
C CYS A 29 11.22 1.00 -4.16
N THR A 30 11.02 1.00 -5.48
CA THR A 30 10.45 2.13 -6.21
C THR A 30 9.04 1.73 -6.63
N MET A 31 8.05 2.51 -6.21
CA MET A 31 6.64 2.17 -6.34
C MET A 31 5.87 3.27 -7.04
N GLN A 32 4.84 2.87 -7.80
CA GLN A 32 3.70 3.74 -8.11
C GLN A 32 2.49 3.21 -7.35
N TYR A 33 1.61 4.10 -6.91
CA TYR A 33 0.47 3.66 -6.12
C TYR A 33 -0.70 4.63 -6.18
N VAL A 34 -1.88 4.10 -5.83
CA VAL A 34 -3.07 4.89 -5.55
C VAL A 34 -3.72 4.32 -4.28
N GLY A 35 -4.19 5.21 -3.42
CA GLY A 35 -4.84 4.83 -2.17
C GLY A 35 -6.24 5.39 -2.06
N HIS A 36 -7.17 4.56 -1.55
CA HIS A 36 -8.56 4.91 -1.34
C HIS A 36 -8.99 4.57 0.07
N SER A 37 -9.94 5.32 0.60
CA SER A 37 -10.61 4.99 1.86
C SER A 37 -11.63 3.89 1.63
N TRP A 38 -11.66 2.89 2.50
CA TRP A 38 -12.66 1.81 2.41
C TRP A 38 -14.08 2.33 2.53
N SER A 39 -14.33 3.20 3.53
CA SER A 39 -15.69 3.62 3.87
C SER A 39 -16.33 4.48 2.80
N SER A 40 -15.55 5.34 2.13
CA SER A 40 -16.10 6.29 1.16
C SER A 40 -15.73 5.96 -0.28
N GLY A 41 -14.71 5.15 -0.51
CA GLY A 41 -14.16 4.92 -1.83
C GLY A 41 -13.39 6.11 -2.40
N THR A 42 -13.18 7.16 -1.58
CA THR A 42 -12.52 8.38 -2.03
C THR A 42 -11.01 8.17 -2.10
N GLN A 43 -10.42 8.59 -3.21
CA GLN A 43 -8.97 8.58 -3.36
C GLN A 43 -8.37 9.64 -2.43
N PHE A 44 -7.36 9.27 -1.62
CA PHE A 44 -6.70 10.23 -0.75
C PHE A 44 -5.26 10.51 -1.17
N ASP A 45 -4.66 9.67 -1.99
CA ASP A 45 -3.29 9.87 -2.44
C ASP A 45 -3.00 9.03 -3.67
N ALA A 46 -2.09 9.51 -4.52
CA ALA A 46 -1.59 8.75 -5.66
C ALA A 46 -0.25 9.31 -6.10
N SER A 47 0.73 8.43 -6.26
CA SER A 47 2.04 8.84 -6.82
C SER A 47 1.91 9.34 -8.25
N TRP A 48 0.97 8.75 -8.99
CA TRP A 48 0.68 9.15 -10.38
C TRP A 48 0.32 10.63 -10.50
N ASP A 49 -0.42 11.17 -9.50
CA ASP A 49 -0.85 12.56 -9.51
C ASP A 49 0.33 13.52 -9.33
N ARG A 50 1.38 13.07 -8.65
CA ARG A 50 2.60 13.85 -8.47
C ARG A 50 3.58 13.71 -9.63
N GLY A 51 3.32 12.76 -10.54
CA GLY A 51 4.21 12.49 -11.67
C GLY A 51 5.56 11.91 -11.27
N GLN A 52 5.64 11.31 -10.08
CA GLN A 52 6.92 10.85 -9.53
C GLN A 52 6.70 9.60 -8.68
N PRO A 53 7.49 8.54 -8.89
CA PRO A 53 7.38 7.34 -8.07
C PRO A 53 7.85 7.59 -6.64
N PHE A 54 7.39 6.74 -5.74
CA PHE A 54 7.75 6.78 -4.33
C PHE A 54 8.80 5.70 -4.05
N THR A 55 9.86 6.07 -3.33
CA THR A 55 10.96 5.16 -3.01
C THR A 55 11.09 5.01 -1.51
N PHE A 56 11.24 3.77 -1.03
CA PHE A 56 11.42 3.50 0.39
C PHE A 56 12.21 2.21 0.60
N GLN A 57 12.80 2.08 1.78
CA GLN A 57 13.50 0.84 2.17
C GLN A 57 12.50 -0.09 2.84
N LEU A 58 12.33 -1.28 2.28
CA LEU A 58 11.36 -2.25 2.75
C LEU A 58 11.77 -2.83 4.12
N GLY A 59 10.82 -2.86 5.04
CA GLY A 59 11.02 -3.43 6.37
C GLY A 59 11.68 -2.52 7.36
N ALA A 60 11.96 -1.26 7.00
CA ALA A 60 12.68 -0.33 7.87
C ALA A 60 11.76 0.58 8.70
N GLY A 61 10.45 0.39 8.63
CA GLY A 61 9.51 1.23 9.35
C GLY A 61 9.35 2.63 8.76
N MET A 62 9.75 2.82 7.51
CA MET A 62 9.64 4.11 6.81
C MET A 62 8.24 4.38 6.30
N VAL A 63 7.42 3.34 6.20
CA VAL A 63 6.05 3.39 5.67
C VAL A 63 5.12 2.70 6.66
N ILE A 64 3.81 2.81 6.43
CA ILE A 64 2.83 2.12 7.27
C ILE A 64 3.05 0.61 7.23
N GLY A 65 2.68 -0.08 8.33
CA GLY A 65 2.94 -1.52 8.46
C GLY A 65 2.35 -2.35 7.34
N GLY A 66 1.18 -1.94 6.84
CA GLY A 66 0.54 -2.64 5.72
C GLY A 66 1.39 -2.66 4.46
N TRP A 67 2.21 -1.63 4.22
CA TRP A 67 3.15 -1.61 3.10
C TRP A 67 4.38 -2.47 3.39
N ASP A 68 4.99 -2.32 4.58
CA ASP A 68 6.17 -3.13 4.94
C ASP A 68 5.87 -4.63 4.87
N GLN A 69 4.66 -5.02 5.25
CA GLN A 69 4.24 -6.42 5.17
C GLN A 69 3.69 -6.80 3.80
N GLY A 70 2.94 -5.89 3.18
CA GLY A 70 2.20 -6.19 1.95
C GLY A 70 3.03 -6.12 0.68
N VAL A 71 4.10 -5.34 0.65
CA VAL A 71 4.97 -5.23 -0.53
C VAL A 71 6.01 -6.34 -0.56
N ALA A 72 6.37 -6.88 0.59
CA ALA A 72 7.35 -7.97 0.66
C ALA A 72 6.91 -9.14 -0.22
N GLY A 73 7.82 -9.63 -1.02
CA GLY A 73 7.55 -10.74 -1.95
C GLY A 73 7.04 -10.33 -3.32
N MET A 74 6.73 -9.04 -3.54
CA MET A 74 6.40 -8.58 -4.89
C MET A 74 7.62 -8.69 -5.79
N LYS A 75 7.37 -8.90 -7.08
CA LYS A 75 8.42 -8.86 -8.09
C LYS A 75 8.21 -7.64 -8.98
N VAL A 76 9.30 -7.09 -9.48
CA VAL A 76 9.25 -5.94 -10.39
C VAL A 76 8.35 -6.28 -11.59
N GLY A 77 7.47 -5.37 -11.93
CA GLY A 77 6.43 -5.58 -12.93
C GLY A 77 5.11 -6.05 -12.34
N GLY A 78 5.08 -6.33 -11.04
CA GLY A 78 3.88 -6.80 -10.36
C GLY A 78 2.97 -5.67 -9.89
N ARG A 79 1.70 -6.01 -9.69
CA ARG A 79 0.68 -5.13 -9.12
C ARG A 79 -0.07 -5.87 -8.04
N ARG A 80 -0.19 -5.26 -6.88
CA ARG A 80 -0.94 -5.82 -5.75
C ARG A 80 -2.00 -4.85 -5.25
N ARG A 81 -3.12 -5.40 -4.80
CA ARG A 81 -4.09 -4.65 -4.00
C ARG A 81 -3.88 -5.02 -2.54
N LEU A 82 -3.68 -4.01 -1.72
CA LEU A 82 -3.49 -4.17 -0.28
C LEU A 82 -4.70 -3.56 0.42
N THR A 83 -5.41 -4.35 1.21
CA THR A 83 -6.47 -3.86 2.09
C THR A 83 -5.91 -3.86 3.49
N ILE A 84 -5.74 -2.66 4.06
CA ILE A 84 -4.93 -2.43 5.25
C ILE A 84 -5.81 -1.98 6.39
N PRO A 85 -5.92 -2.78 7.48
CA PRO A 85 -6.70 -2.37 8.64
C PRO A 85 -6.03 -1.21 9.36
N PRO A 86 -6.78 -0.46 10.20
CA PRO A 86 -6.26 0.73 10.84
C PRO A 86 -4.96 0.52 11.63
N HIS A 87 -4.82 -0.61 12.32
CA HIS A 87 -3.62 -0.86 13.14
C HIS A 87 -2.35 -1.05 12.32
N LEU A 88 -2.49 -1.30 11.01
CA LEU A 88 -1.35 -1.35 10.07
C LEU A 88 -1.32 -0.15 9.14
N GLY A 89 -2.23 0.79 9.35
CA GLY A 89 -2.30 2.06 8.63
C GLY A 89 -2.06 3.23 9.57
N TYR A 90 -3.05 4.12 9.67
CA TYR A 90 -2.92 5.33 10.48
C TYR A 90 -3.67 5.28 11.82
N GLY A 91 -4.16 4.11 12.19
CA GLY A 91 -4.71 3.85 13.51
C GLY A 91 -5.96 4.64 13.86
N ALA A 92 -6.20 4.80 15.15
CA ALA A 92 -7.36 5.53 15.65
C ALA A 92 -7.24 7.05 15.43
N ARG A 93 -6.04 7.54 15.16
CA ARG A 93 -5.78 8.98 14.97
C ARG A 93 -6.06 9.44 13.55
N GLY A 94 -5.85 8.57 12.56
CA GLY A 94 -5.93 8.94 11.16
C GLY A 94 -4.75 9.79 10.72
N ALA A 95 -4.88 10.44 9.56
CA ALA A 95 -3.83 11.29 8.99
C ALA A 95 -4.46 12.43 8.19
N GLY A 96 -4.18 13.65 8.59
CA GLY A 96 -4.67 14.83 7.89
C GLY A 96 -6.18 14.88 7.79
N ARG A 97 -6.68 15.50 6.72
CA ARG A 97 -8.12 15.64 6.48
C ARG A 97 -8.71 14.45 5.75
N ASP A 98 -7.87 13.72 5.00
CA ASP A 98 -8.35 12.73 4.05
C ASP A 98 -8.48 11.34 4.65
N ILE A 99 -7.78 11.08 5.75
CA ILE A 99 -7.80 9.77 6.42
C ILE A 99 -8.25 9.98 7.85
N LYS A 100 -9.50 9.62 8.11
CA LYS A 100 -10.06 9.71 9.47
C LYS A 100 -9.55 8.58 10.35
N GLY A 101 -9.74 8.70 11.65
CA GLY A 101 -9.36 7.65 12.59
C GLY A 101 -10.16 6.39 12.35
N GLY A 102 -9.51 5.24 12.51
CA GLY A 102 -10.15 3.94 12.32
C GLY A 102 -10.44 3.58 10.88
N GLU A 103 -9.84 4.27 9.91
CA GLU A 103 -10.11 4.02 8.50
C GLU A 103 -9.29 2.85 7.97
N THR A 104 -9.95 1.92 7.29
CA THR A 104 -9.31 0.87 6.50
C THR A 104 -8.93 1.46 5.14
N LEU A 105 -7.74 1.15 4.67
CA LEU A 105 -7.18 1.73 3.45
C LEU A 105 -7.07 0.66 2.37
N VAL A 106 -7.33 1.05 1.14
CA VAL A 106 -7.13 0.16 -0.02
C VAL A 106 -6.11 0.81 -0.95
N PHE A 107 -4.98 0.15 -1.11
CA PHE A 107 -3.94 0.60 -2.03
C PHE A 107 -3.82 -0.36 -3.20
N VAL A 108 -3.63 0.20 -4.38
CA VAL A 108 -3.13 -0.57 -5.52
C VAL A 108 -1.70 -0.09 -5.76
N VAL A 109 -0.75 -1.02 -5.67
CA VAL A 109 0.67 -0.69 -5.73
C VAL A 109 1.34 -1.44 -6.88
N ASP A 110 2.19 -0.73 -7.62
CA ASP A 110 3.02 -1.30 -8.69
C ASP A 110 4.47 -1.22 -8.26
N LEU A 111 5.17 -2.36 -8.30
CA LEU A 111 6.61 -2.37 -8.04
C LEU A 111 7.35 -2.11 -9.34
N VAL A 112 8.03 -0.98 -9.40
CA VAL A 112 8.71 -0.50 -10.61
C VAL A 112 10.19 -0.87 -10.62
N GLY A 113 10.80 -0.89 -9.44
CA GLY A 113 12.23 -1.21 -9.32
C GLY A 113 12.59 -1.64 -7.92
N VAL A 114 13.68 -2.41 -7.81
CA VAL A 114 14.27 -2.88 -6.55
C VAL A 114 15.79 -2.77 -6.67
N ARG A 115 16.43 -2.32 -5.60
CA ARG A 115 17.90 -2.26 -5.56
C ARG A 115 18.47 -2.39 -4.15
#